data_fd151f75564f41da0d2db2ffdc04bf1b
#
_entry.id   fd151f75564f41da0d2db2ffdc04bf1b
#
_cell.length_a   1.000
_cell.length_b   1.000
_cell.length_c   1.000
_cell.angle_alpha   90.00
_cell.angle_beta   90.00
_cell.angle_gamma   90.00
#
_symmetry.space_group_name_H-M   'P 1'
#
loop_
_entity.id
_entity.type
_entity.pdbx_description
1 polymer ?
#
loop_
_entity_poly.entity_id
_entity_poly.type
_entity_poly.pdbx_seq_one_letter_code
_entity_poly.pdbx_strand_id
1 'polypeptide(L)'
;GPVMDITSNLALYGCGMNVGCIDAVLPDKLGRDPSRTQIKAFLDESLANGSLGLKILGGHYPLTPESSRICVEEANKRQVLVACHAGSTKNRSDIFGLEEAVEFAKGQRLFMAHINAYCRGNRYSYLEELRDAFKLLRENPNIISDSHMSVGNGTSGLCREGVPCDAITVNCLKMFGYEPTEEGL
;
A
#
# COMPACT_ATOMS: atom_id res chain seq x y z
N GLY A 1 6.91 -8.34 -7.20
CA GLY A 1 7.01 -9.78 -7.51
C GLY A 1 7.03 -10.61 -6.24
N PRO A 2 6.92 -11.94 -6.32
CA PRO A 2 7.04 -12.82 -5.17
C PRO A 2 8.41 -12.65 -4.48
N VAL A 3 8.46 -12.81 -3.16
CA VAL A 3 9.71 -12.68 -2.38
C VAL A 3 10.81 -13.59 -2.93
N MET A 4 10.46 -14.81 -3.35
CA MET A 4 11.40 -15.76 -3.96
C MET A 4 12.09 -15.21 -5.22
N ASP A 5 11.37 -14.50 -6.07
CA ASP A 5 11.97 -13.91 -7.29
C ASP A 5 12.95 -12.79 -6.93
N ILE A 6 12.63 -11.97 -5.94
CA ILE A 6 13.48 -10.86 -5.48
C ILE A 6 14.75 -11.43 -4.85
N THR A 7 14.62 -12.40 -3.94
CA THR A 7 15.76 -13.01 -3.24
C THR A 7 16.67 -13.77 -4.20
N SER A 8 16.11 -14.48 -5.19
CA SER A 8 16.88 -15.17 -6.23
C SER A 8 17.67 -14.20 -7.10
N ASN A 9 17.07 -13.09 -7.51
CA ASN A 9 17.76 -12.05 -8.29
C ASN A 9 18.87 -11.38 -7.46
N LEU A 10 18.62 -11.07 -6.20
CA LEU A 10 19.64 -10.51 -5.31
C LEU A 10 20.81 -11.47 -5.07
N ALA A 11 20.52 -12.76 -4.94
CA ALA A 11 21.56 -13.79 -4.80
C ALA A 11 22.41 -13.92 -6.08
N LEU A 12 21.79 -13.73 -7.26
CA LEU A 12 22.47 -13.82 -8.53
C LEU A 12 23.37 -12.61 -8.83
N TYR A 13 22.87 -11.40 -8.56
CA TYR A 13 23.56 -10.15 -8.94
C TYR A 13 24.30 -9.48 -7.77
N GLY A 14 24.09 -9.94 -6.55
CA GLY A 14 24.64 -9.36 -5.34
C GLY A 14 23.91 -8.07 -4.93
N CYS A 15 24.17 -7.64 -3.70
CA CYS A 15 23.64 -6.39 -3.16
C CYS A 15 24.64 -5.77 -2.20
N GLY A 16 24.89 -4.47 -2.31
CA GLY A 16 25.80 -3.71 -1.45
C GLY A 16 25.19 -3.28 -0.11
N MET A 17 23.96 -3.67 0.17
CA MET A 17 23.23 -3.31 1.40
C MET A 17 22.37 -4.48 1.89
N ASN A 18 21.88 -4.39 3.14
CA ASN A 18 20.88 -5.33 3.64
C ASN A 18 19.54 -5.08 2.96
N VAL A 19 18.93 -6.14 2.46
CA VAL A 19 17.63 -6.10 1.77
C VAL A 19 16.66 -7.02 2.48
N GLY A 20 15.45 -6.52 2.75
CA GLY A 20 14.33 -7.29 3.22
C GLY A 20 13.13 -7.10 2.29
N CYS A 21 12.31 -8.13 2.16
CA CYS A 21 11.13 -8.13 1.32
C CYS A 21 9.87 -8.35 2.14
N ILE A 22 8.77 -7.76 1.71
CA ILE A 22 7.42 -8.04 2.23
C ILE A 22 6.51 -8.40 1.06
N ASP A 23 5.62 -9.37 1.26
CA ASP A 23 4.67 -9.78 0.22
C ASP A 23 3.41 -8.93 0.21
N ALA A 24 2.94 -8.61 -0.99
CA ALA A 24 1.71 -7.86 -1.18
C ALA A 24 0.50 -8.78 -1.24
N VAL A 25 -0.53 -8.46 -0.45
CA VAL A 25 -1.84 -9.11 -0.51
C VAL A 25 -2.58 -8.56 -1.72
N LEU A 26 -2.58 -9.32 -2.81
CA LEU A 26 -3.13 -8.88 -4.09
C LEU A 26 -4.53 -9.46 -4.32
N PRO A 27 -5.52 -8.63 -4.71
CA PRO A 27 -6.85 -9.08 -5.08
C PRO A 27 -6.88 -10.09 -6.23
N ASP A 28 -5.91 -10.03 -7.14
CA ASP A 28 -5.80 -10.96 -8.27
C ASP A 28 -5.54 -12.41 -7.82
N LYS A 29 -4.94 -12.59 -6.64
CA LYS A 29 -4.67 -13.90 -6.06
C LYS A 29 -5.73 -14.36 -5.07
N LEU A 30 -6.23 -13.45 -4.23
CA LEU A 30 -7.07 -13.79 -3.08
C LEU A 30 -8.49 -13.21 -3.17
N GLY A 31 -8.79 -12.42 -4.21
CA GLY A 31 -10.00 -11.60 -4.26
C GLY A 31 -9.86 -10.31 -3.44
N ARG A 32 -10.86 -9.44 -3.54
CA ARG A 32 -10.90 -8.16 -2.80
C ARG A 32 -11.34 -8.29 -1.35
N ASP A 33 -11.96 -9.42 -1.01
CA ASP A 33 -12.48 -9.72 0.32
C ASP A 33 -11.99 -11.10 0.82
N PRO A 34 -10.66 -11.29 0.93
CA PRO A 34 -10.12 -12.55 1.41
C PRO A 34 -10.48 -12.78 2.88
N SER A 35 -10.92 -14.00 3.17
CA SER A 35 -11.22 -14.45 4.52
C SER A 35 -9.98 -14.50 5.41
N ARG A 36 -10.16 -14.51 6.72
CA ARG A 36 -9.08 -14.69 7.70
C ARG A 36 -8.24 -15.93 7.42
N THR A 37 -8.88 -17.04 7.05
CA THR A 37 -8.18 -18.29 6.74
C THR A 37 -7.25 -18.13 5.53
N GLN A 38 -7.69 -17.45 4.48
CA GLN A 38 -6.88 -17.18 3.28
C GLN A 38 -5.71 -16.24 3.59
N ILE A 39 -5.97 -15.14 4.33
CA ILE A 39 -4.91 -14.19 4.73
C ILE A 39 -3.86 -14.90 5.61
N LYS A 40 -4.33 -15.73 6.56
CA LYS A 40 -3.43 -16.51 7.41
C LYS A 40 -2.56 -17.45 6.61
N ALA A 41 -3.14 -18.25 5.71
CA ALA A 41 -2.40 -19.18 4.86
C ALA A 41 -1.38 -18.45 3.97
N PHE A 42 -1.79 -17.33 3.37
CA PHE A 42 -0.90 -16.48 2.57
C PHE A 42 0.28 -15.95 3.39
N LEU A 43 0.02 -15.45 4.59
CA LEU A 43 1.08 -14.94 5.47
C LEU A 43 2.03 -16.05 5.91
N ASP A 44 1.52 -17.22 6.29
CA ASP A 44 2.34 -18.37 6.69
C ASP A 44 3.25 -18.84 5.54
N GLU A 45 2.73 -18.89 4.32
CA GLU A 45 3.51 -19.20 3.10
C GLU A 45 4.57 -18.12 2.82
N SER A 46 4.18 -16.84 2.88
CA SER A 46 5.09 -15.71 2.65
C SER A 46 6.27 -15.73 3.64
N LEU A 47 6.00 -15.95 4.92
CA LEU A 47 7.04 -16.04 5.95
C LEU A 47 7.96 -17.26 5.74
N ALA A 48 7.41 -18.39 5.34
CA ALA A 48 8.21 -19.59 5.01
C ALA A 48 9.15 -19.33 3.81
N ASN A 49 8.77 -18.43 2.90
CA ASN A 49 9.58 -18.01 1.76
C ASN A 49 10.53 -16.83 2.07
N GLY A 50 10.66 -16.42 3.34
CA GLY A 50 11.59 -15.38 3.79
C GLY A 50 11.05 -13.96 3.74
N SER A 51 9.73 -13.78 3.61
CA SER A 51 9.09 -12.46 3.77
C SER A 51 9.22 -11.95 5.20
N LEU A 52 9.40 -10.64 5.37
CA LEU A 52 9.39 -9.97 6.68
C LEU A 52 7.98 -9.58 7.14
N GLY A 53 6.97 -9.83 6.33
CA GLY A 53 5.58 -9.50 6.63
C GLY A 53 4.72 -9.24 5.41
N LEU A 54 3.69 -8.40 5.57
CA LEU A 54 2.68 -8.13 4.55
C LEU A 54 2.70 -6.67 4.08
N LYS A 55 2.32 -6.46 2.82
CA LYS A 55 1.99 -5.15 2.26
C LYS A 55 0.52 -5.11 1.82
N ILE A 56 -0.21 -4.11 2.31
CA ILE A 56 -1.53 -3.71 1.80
C ILE A 56 -1.31 -2.59 0.80
N LEU A 57 -1.76 -2.76 -0.45
CA LEU A 57 -1.51 -1.81 -1.55
C LEU A 57 -2.63 -0.77 -1.73
N GLY A 58 -3.59 -0.73 -0.83
CA GLY A 58 -4.60 0.31 -0.73
C GLY A 58 -5.37 0.56 -2.03
N GLY A 59 -5.51 1.83 -2.39
CA GLY A 59 -6.31 2.24 -3.52
C GLY A 59 -5.84 1.74 -4.89
N HIS A 60 -4.62 1.21 -5.02
CA HIS A 60 -4.15 0.60 -6.28
C HIS A 60 -4.70 -0.82 -6.46
N TYR A 61 -4.71 -1.59 -5.38
CA TYR A 61 -5.20 -2.97 -5.32
C TYR A 61 -6.07 -3.13 -4.08
N PRO A 62 -7.28 -2.54 -4.09
CA PRO A 62 -8.06 -2.38 -2.88
C PRO A 62 -8.62 -3.71 -2.37
N LEU A 63 -8.37 -3.95 -1.08
CA LEU A 63 -9.09 -4.92 -0.26
C LEU A 63 -10.26 -4.23 0.43
N THR A 64 -11.21 -5.00 0.95
CA THR A 64 -12.22 -4.45 1.87
C THR A 64 -11.54 -3.92 3.14
N PRO A 65 -12.14 -2.93 3.85
CA PRO A 65 -11.63 -2.49 5.15
C PRO A 65 -11.50 -3.63 6.15
N GLU A 66 -12.43 -4.59 6.12
CA GLU A 66 -12.40 -5.76 6.99
C GLU A 66 -11.21 -6.68 6.69
N SER A 67 -10.95 -6.99 5.42
CA SER A 67 -9.79 -7.80 5.03
C SER A 67 -8.47 -7.08 5.33
N SER A 68 -8.41 -5.76 5.16
CA SER A 68 -7.27 -4.93 5.56
C SER A 68 -7.03 -5.00 7.07
N ARG A 69 -8.08 -4.92 7.87
CA ARG A 69 -8.03 -5.11 9.35
C ARG A 69 -7.48 -6.50 9.71
N ILE A 70 -7.96 -7.55 9.03
CA ILE A 70 -7.48 -8.92 9.26
C ILE A 70 -5.99 -9.04 8.93
N CYS A 71 -5.50 -8.43 7.86
CA CYS A 71 -4.07 -8.39 7.53
C CYS A 71 -3.25 -7.79 8.68
N VAL A 72 -3.69 -6.66 9.24
CA VAL A 72 -3.02 -6.01 10.37
C VAL A 72 -3.02 -6.92 11.60
N GLU A 73 -4.16 -7.51 11.94
CA GLU A 73 -4.30 -8.41 13.09
C GLU A 73 -3.41 -9.64 12.98
N GLU A 74 -3.41 -10.32 11.83
CA GLU A 74 -2.64 -11.54 11.64
C GLU A 74 -1.13 -11.29 11.62
N ALA A 75 -0.68 -10.16 11.05
CA ALA A 75 0.71 -9.75 11.10
C ALA A 75 1.15 -9.39 12.54
N ASN A 76 0.32 -8.66 13.29
CA ASN A 76 0.61 -8.31 14.67
C ASN A 76 0.66 -9.52 15.60
N LYS A 77 -0.24 -10.50 15.42
CA LYS A 77 -0.20 -11.77 16.18
C LYS A 77 1.12 -12.52 15.99
N ARG A 78 1.72 -12.44 14.80
CA ARG A 78 3.01 -13.07 14.48
C ARG A 78 4.21 -12.18 14.75
N GLN A 79 3.98 -10.95 15.22
CA GLN A 79 5.01 -9.93 15.49
C GLN A 79 5.86 -9.61 14.25
N VAL A 80 5.27 -9.66 13.06
CA VAL A 80 5.90 -9.32 11.78
C VAL A 80 5.45 -7.96 11.28
N LEU A 81 6.14 -7.42 10.27
CA LEU A 81 5.84 -6.13 9.67
C LEU A 81 4.50 -6.20 8.90
N VAL A 82 3.69 -5.15 9.04
CA VAL A 82 2.60 -4.87 8.13
C VAL A 82 2.72 -3.43 7.66
N ALA A 83 2.87 -3.26 6.34
CA ALA A 83 2.95 -1.96 5.70
C ALA A 83 1.67 -1.70 4.91
N CYS A 84 1.18 -0.47 4.95
CA CYS A 84 -0.06 -0.07 4.29
C CYS A 84 0.17 1.14 3.40
N HIS A 85 -0.27 1.06 2.15
CA HIS A 85 -0.64 2.20 1.33
C HIS A 85 -2.14 2.41 1.57
N ALA A 86 -2.54 3.60 2.03
CA ALA A 86 -3.92 3.86 2.44
C ALA A 86 -4.92 3.74 1.28
N GLY A 87 -6.14 3.38 1.62
CA GLY A 87 -7.24 3.15 0.70
C GLY A 87 -7.77 1.72 0.76
N SER A 88 -9.01 1.55 0.35
CA SER A 88 -9.73 0.29 0.35
C SER A 88 -10.80 0.29 -0.76
N THR A 89 -11.66 -0.72 -0.77
CA THR A 89 -12.86 -0.71 -1.63
C THR A 89 -13.86 0.39 -1.24
N LYS A 90 -13.72 1.01 -0.07
CA LYS A 90 -14.61 2.05 0.45
C LYS A 90 -14.04 3.45 0.23
N ASN A 91 -12.78 3.67 0.58
CA ASN A 91 -12.11 4.97 0.47
C ASN A 91 -10.90 4.91 -0.47
N ARG A 92 -10.60 6.05 -1.11
CA ARG A 92 -9.43 6.17 -2.00
C ARG A 92 -8.13 6.35 -1.21
N SER A 93 -7.00 6.45 -1.93
CA SER A 93 -5.69 6.80 -1.37
C SER A 93 -5.60 8.29 -1.12
N ASP A 94 -6.32 8.78 -0.14
CA ASP A 94 -6.41 10.19 0.27
C ASP A 94 -6.54 10.30 1.80
N ILE A 95 -6.86 11.49 2.31
CA ILE A 95 -6.99 11.73 3.75
C ILE A 95 -8.08 10.85 4.39
N PHE A 96 -9.17 10.55 3.66
CA PHE A 96 -10.23 9.67 4.16
C PHE A 96 -9.76 8.21 4.25
N GLY A 97 -8.98 7.75 3.26
CA GLY A 97 -8.35 6.44 3.30
C GLY A 97 -7.29 6.30 4.39
N LEU A 98 -6.58 7.38 4.71
CA LEU A 98 -5.65 7.41 5.84
C LEU A 98 -6.39 7.26 7.17
N GLU A 99 -7.46 8.00 7.40
CA GLU A 99 -8.32 7.89 8.59
C GLU A 99 -8.88 6.48 8.75
N GLU A 100 -9.40 5.89 7.67
CA GLU A 100 -9.88 4.51 7.66
C GLU A 100 -8.77 3.51 8.03
N ALA A 101 -7.53 3.74 7.56
CA ALA A 101 -6.41 2.88 7.92
C ALA A 101 -6.07 2.96 9.42
N VAL A 102 -6.16 4.12 10.03
CA VAL A 102 -6.06 4.29 11.48
C VAL A 102 -7.17 3.52 12.20
N GLU A 103 -8.41 3.62 11.71
CA GLU A 103 -9.56 2.92 12.29
C GLU A 103 -9.40 1.40 12.23
N PHE A 104 -9.03 0.83 11.07
CA PHE A 104 -8.89 -0.62 10.99
C PHE A 104 -7.62 -1.16 11.70
N ALA A 105 -6.62 -0.32 11.94
CA ALA A 105 -5.46 -0.71 12.74
C ALA A 105 -5.83 -0.98 14.22
N LYS A 106 -6.86 -0.31 14.74
CA LYS A 106 -7.38 -0.52 16.12
C LYS A 106 -6.30 -0.53 17.20
N GLY A 107 -5.36 0.40 17.12
CA GLY A 107 -4.26 0.50 18.07
C GLY A 107 -3.14 -0.53 17.88
N GLN A 108 -3.20 -1.39 16.86
CA GLN A 108 -2.15 -2.34 16.53
C GLN A 108 -1.06 -1.68 15.70
N ARG A 109 0.14 -2.25 15.71
CA ARG A 109 1.29 -1.71 14.96
C ARG A 109 1.01 -1.72 13.46
N LEU A 110 1.27 -0.59 12.82
CA LEU A 110 1.12 -0.42 11.39
C LEU A 110 2.22 0.52 10.87
N PHE A 111 2.89 0.14 9.79
CA PHE A 111 3.72 1.04 9.01
C PHE A 111 2.90 1.67 7.90
N MET A 112 2.61 2.96 8.02
CA MET A 112 1.92 3.72 6.99
C MET A 112 2.94 4.29 6.02
N ALA A 113 2.96 3.77 4.78
CA ALA A 113 3.90 4.24 3.78
C ALA A 113 3.55 5.66 3.32
N HIS A 114 4.60 6.48 3.09
CA HIS A 114 4.54 7.80 2.43
C HIS A 114 3.32 8.65 2.79
N ILE A 115 3.17 8.98 4.07
CA ILE A 115 1.97 9.65 4.62
C ILE A 115 1.55 10.92 3.86
N ASN A 116 2.50 11.68 3.35
CA ASN A 116 2.22 12.89 2.59
C ASN A 116 1.53 12.63 1.24
N ALA A 117 1.59 11.41 0.70
CA ALA A 117 0.90 11.05 -0.55
C ALA A 117 -0.63 11.03 -0.42
N TYR A 118 -1.17 11.03 0.80
CA TYR A 118 -2.61 11.03 1.07
C TYR A 118 -3.20 12.43 1.23
N CYS A 119 -2.34 13.44 1.40
CA CYS A 119 -2.73 14.83 1.53
C CYS A 119 -2.88 15.45 0.13
N ARG A 120 -4.04 15.28 -0.51
CA ARG A 120 -4.27 15.63 -1.92
C ARG A 120 -5.18 16.84 -2.11
N GLY A 121 -5.59 17.47 -1.02
CA GLY A 121 -6.54 18.59 -1.07
C GLY A 121 -7.98 18.14 -1.35
N ASN A 122 -8.34 16.91 -0.96
CA ASN A 122 -9.69 16.37 -1.21
C ASN A 122 -10.72 16.83 -0.17
N ARG A 123 -10.27 17.22 1.01
CA ARG A 123 -11.12 17.77 2.09
C ARG A 123 -10.88 19.27 2.29
N TYR A 124 -9.60 19.65 2.39
CA TYR A 124 -9.12 21.01 2.61
C TYR A 124 -7.92 21.29 1.69
N SER A 125 -7.14 22.33 1.97
CA SER A 125 -5.87 22.52 1.29
C SER A 125 -4.88 21.39 1.65
N TYR A 126 -3.94 21.12 0.76
CA TYR A 126 -2.86 20.14 1.00
C TYR A 126 -2.16 20.33 2.36
N LEU A 127 -1.88 21.59 2.74
CA LEU A 127 -1.20 21.88 4.00
C LEU A 127 -2.07 21.61 5.24
N GLU A 128 -3.37 21.82 5.15
CA GLU A 128 -4.30 21.50 6.22
C GLU A 128 -4.44 19.99 6.40
N GLU A 129 -4.60 19.25 5.29
CA GLU A 129 -4.62 17.78 5.33
C GLU A 129 -3.30 17.20 5.88
N LEU A 130 -2.15 17.81 5.54
CA LEU A 130 -0.86 17.39 6.09
C LEU A 130 -0.77 17.61 7.61
N ARG A 131 -1.33 18.70 8.13
CA ARG A 131 -1.44 18.94 9.59
C ARG A 131 -2.32 17.89 10.26
N ASP A 132 -3.45 17.55 9.63
CA ASP A 132 -4.35 16.50 10.10
C ASP A 132 -3.66 15.12 10.10
N ALA A 133 -2.93 14.79 9.04
CA ALA A 133 -2.16 13.55 8.96
C ALA A 133 -1.11 13.45 10.09
N PHE A 134 -0.38 14.54 10.37
CA PHE A 134 0.56 14.56 11.50
C PHE A 134 -0.14 14.51 12.86
N LYS A 135 -1.33 15.08 12.99
CA LYS A 135 -2.13 14.95 14.20
C LYS A 135 -2.54 13.50 14.42
N LEU A 136 -3.03 12.80 13.37
CA LEU A 136 -3.35 11.38 13.43
C LEU A 136 -2.17 10.53 13.89
N LEU A 137 -0.95 10.77 13.39
CA LEU A 137 0.24 10.05 13.84
C LEU A 137 0.56 10.31 15.32
N ARG A 138 0.44 11.56 15.79
CA ARG A 138 0.69 11.90 17.22
C ARG A 138 -0.32 11.23 18.15
N GLU A 139 -1.58 11.12 17.71
CA GLU A 139 -2.65 10.50 18.49
C GLU A 139 -2.64 8.97 18.43
N ASN A 140 -1.89 8.39 17.47
CA ASN A 140 -1.80 6.96 17.24
C ASN A 140 -0.33 6.48 17.22
N PRO A 141 0.35 6.42 18.38
CA PRO A 141 1.78 6.08 18.46
C PRO A 141 2.13 4.63 18.06
N ASN A 142 1.13 3.79 17.85
CA ASN A 142 1.22 2.46 17.26
C ASN A 142 1.47 2.49 15.74
N ILE A 143 1.30 3.65 15.09
CA ILE A 143 1.50 3.86 13.67
C ILE A 143 2.79 4.65 13.46
N ILE A 144 3.69 4.10 12.67
CA ILE A 144 4.88 4.81 12.17
C ILE A 144 4.75 5.05 10.68
N SER A 145 5.42 6.06 10.17
CA SER A 145 5.35 6.42 8.75
C SER A 145 6.66 6.96 8.24
N ASP A 146 6.84 6.81 6.94
CA ASP A 146 7.82 7.56 6.15
C ASP A 146 7.12 8.66 5.33
N SER A 147 7.91 9.41 4.58
CA SER A 147 7.45 10.42 3.64
C SER A 147 8.00 10.15 2.25
N HIS A 148 7.22 10.41 1.24
CA HIS A 148 7.70 10.43 -0.14
C HIS A 148 8.47 11.73 -0.39
N MET A 149 9.76 11.60 -0.66
CA MET A 149 10.68 12.74 -0.79
C MET A 149 10.77 13.31 -2.21
N SER A 150 10.24 12.58 -3.19
CA SER A 150 10.27 12.99 -4.59
C SER A 150 9.09 13.87 -4.95
N VAL A 151 9.33 14.90 -5.75
CA VAL A 151 8.29 15.75 -6.36
C VAL A 151 7.69 15.12 -7.61
N GLY A 152 8.24 14.00 -8.08
CA GLY A 152 7.79 13.24 -9.25
C GLY A 152 7.59 11.78 -8.92
N ASN A 153 6.58 11.16 -9.51
CA ASN A 153 6.31 9.73 -9.45
C ASN A 153 6.57 9.10 -10.81
N GLY A 154 7.12 7.88 -10.79
CA GLY A 154 7.27 7.07 -12.00
C GLY A 154 6.19 6.01 -12.06
N THR A 155 5.72 5.75 -13.28
CA THR A 155 4.88 4.59 -13.61
C THR A 155 5.53 3.83 -14.77
N SER A 156 5.01 2.65 -15.11
CA SER A 156 5.53 1.90 -16.24
C SER A 156 5.28 2.61 -17.59
N GLY A 157 4.23 3.43 -17.68
CA GLY A 157 3.78 4.08 -18.91
C GLY A 157 3.35 3.10 -20.01
N LEU A 158 3.29 1.78 -19.70
CA LEU A 158 2.92 0.76 -20.68
C LEU A 158 1.44 0.85 -21.04
N CYS A 159 1.18 0.93 -22.35
CA CYS A 159 -0.17 0.88 -22.91
C CYS A 159 -0.38 -0.37 -23.76
N ARG A 160 -1.62 -0.83 -23.82
CA ARG A 160 -2.11 -1.81 -24.79
C ARG A 160 -3.35 -1.23 -25.46
N GLU A 161 -3.36 -1.22 -26.79
CA GLU A 161 -4.46 -0.67 -27.57
C GLU A 161 -4.84 0.76 -27.17
N GLY A 162 -3.81 1.59 -26.88
CA GLY A 162 -3.99 2.98 -26.48
C GLY A 162 -4.47 3.21 -25.03
N VAL A 163 -4.50 2.15 -24.19
CA VAL A 163 -4.94 2.25 -22.79
C VAL A 163 -3.81 1.82 -21.84
N PRO A 164 -3.51 2.59 -20.79
CA PRO A 164 -2.51 2.21 -19.78
C PRO A 164 -2.82 0.87 -19.11
N CYS A 165 -1.81 0.02 -19.04
CA CYS A 165 -1.93 -1.36 -18.52
C CYS A 165 -2.02 -1.44 -16.99
N ASP A 166 -1.62 -0.39 -16.29
CA ASP A 166 -1.58 -0.41 -14.82
C ASP A 166 -2.45 0.68 -14.21
N ALA A 167 -3.05 0.33 -13.06
CA ALA A 167 -3.96 1.21 -12.35
C ALA A 167 -3.28 2.48 -11.80
N ILE A 168 -1.97 2.44 -11.57
CA ILE A 168 -1.21 3.59 -11.05
C ILE A 168 -1.16 4.66 -12.13
N THR A 169 -0.78 4.30 -13.35
CA THR A 169 -0.75 5.22 -14.49
C THR A 169 -2.13 5.82 -14.75
N VAL A 170 -3.18 5.00 -14.81
CA VAL A 170 -4.56 5.46 -14.98
C VAL A 170 -4.97 6.46 -13.91
N ASN A 171 -4.66 6.17 -12.65
CA ASN A 171 -5.04 7.05 -11.54
C ASN A 171 -4.23 8.35 -11.54
N CYS A 172 -2.95 8.31 -11.89
CA CYS A 172 -2.12 9.50 -12.01
C CYS A 172 -2.65 10.43 -13.12
N LEU A 173 -2.95 9.90 -14.30
CA LEU A 173 -3.51 10.68 -15.40
C LEU A 173 -4.80 11.38 -14.99
N LYS A 174 -5.75 10.63 -14.42
CA LYS A 174 -7.03 11.19 -13.94
C LYS A 174 -6.85 12.25 -12.85
N MET A 175 -5.88 12.07 -11.97
CA MET A 175 -5.59 13.01 -10.89
C MET A 175 -5.09 14.36 -11.44
N PHE A 176 -4.34 14.33 -12.54
CA PHE A 176 -3.83 15.53 -13.22
C PHE A 176 -4.78 16.08 -14.30
N GLY A 177 -5.95 15.49 -14.47
CA GLY A 177 -6.95 15.94 -15.42
C GLY A 177 -6.71 15.47 -16.86
N TYR A 178 -5.86 14.45 -17.03
CA TYR A 178 -5.61 13.82 -18.34
C TYR A 178 -6.51 12.59 -18.54
N GLU A 179 -6.86 12.34 -19.79
CA GLU A 179 -7.53 11.09 -20.14
C GLU A 179 -6.60 9.89 -19.96
N PRO A 180 -7.08 8.75 -19.45
CA PRO A 180 -6.27 7.56 -19.25
C PRO A 180 -6.05 6.80 -20.57
N THR A 181 -5.38 7.44 -21.49
CA THR A 181 -5.00 6.95 -22.82
C THR A 181 -3.51 7.14 -23.07
N GLU A 182 -2.99 6.54 -24.13
CA GLU A 182 -1.61 6.75 -24.58
C GLU A 182 -1.34 8.21 -24.93
N GLU A 183 -2.34 8.92 -25.46
CA GLU A 183 -2.22 10.35 -25.79
C GLU A 183 -2.17 11.25 -24.55
N GLY A 184 -2.70 10.78 -23.42
CA GLY A 184 -2.66 11.48 -22.14
C GLY A 184 -1.34 11.33 -21.39
N LEU A 185 -0.49 10.36 -21.79
CA LEU A 185 0.83 10.13 -21.22
C LEU A 185 1.85 11.14 -21.73
#